data_8fbe8bdf57adf0e73db3f419a6a40fcf
#
_entry.id   8fbe8bdf57adf0e73db3f419a6a40fcf
#
_cell.length_a   1.000
_cell.length_b   1.000
_cell.length_c   1.000
_cell.angle_alpha   90.00
_cell.angle_beta   90.00
_cell.angle_gamma   90.00
#
_symmetry.space_group_name_H-M   'P 1'
#
loop_
_entity.id
_entity.type
_entity.pdbx_description
1 polymer ?
#
loop_
_entity_poly.entity_id
_entity_poly.type
_entity_poly.pdbx_seq_one_letter_code
_entity_poly.pdbx_strand_id
1 'polypeptide(L)'
;MIERNYYLNKLIRNMWNGEIKVITGIRRCGKSVLLFELFYHYLLAQGVLEDHIIRIELDQRRYYRYRNPIILCEDVEKRIHDKAGDQFYLFVDEVQFTSTVRDEENGGIEVTIYDMLNELKSYKNLDVYVTGSNSRMLSKDIATEFRGRATQVHVYPLSFQEFYSSVRGDKQTALDQYMLYGGMPRVAGMTDERDKKEYLTNLYEELYIKDIVERNNLEREDILNAILDYTASQIGSLTNPTSIANALTSMRHEKINTSLVSSYLDHTMDAFLISMARRYDIKGKSYFNYPNKYYYTDIGLRNARLNYRQYDPGHMMENIIYNELIIRGCSVDVGMVLDRRNKEKIQREIDFVVNDGDRRIYIQSAYQMDTEQKENAETQSLKLTGDFFRKIVIRMDIPHNFFDADGFFHCRLIDFLLQEVELY
;
A
#
# COMPACT_ATOMS: atom_id res chain seq x y z
N MET A 1 -22.46 0.84 0.22
CA MET A 1 -21.17 0.41 0.82
C MET A 1 -20.32 -0.13 -0.31
N ILE A 2 -19.03 0.18 -0.37
CA ILE A 2 -18.12 -0.31 -1.42
C ILE A 2 -17.69 -1.72 -1.04
N GLU A 3 -17.84 -2.64 -1.98
CA GLU A 3 -17.42 -4.02 -1.79
C GLU A 3 -15.90 -4.14 -1.83
N ARG A 4 -15.32 -4.84 -0.89
CA ARG A 4 -13.89 -5.13 -0.78
C ARG A 4 -13.65 -6.66 -0.77
N ASN A 5 -14.21 -7.34 -1.76
CA ASN A 5 -14.33 -8.80 -1.80
C ASN A 5 -12.98 -9.51 -1.71
N TYR A 6 -11.91 -8.96 -2.30
CA TYR A 6 -10.56 -9.53 -2.20
C TYR A 6 -10.10 -9.62 -0.73
N TYR A 7 -10.23 -8.53 0.03
CA TYR A 7 -9.80 -8.48 1.43
C TYR A 7 -10.75 -9.25 2.35
N LEU A 8 -12.06 -9.14 2.12
CA LEU A 8 -13.04 -9.89 2.88
C LEU A 8 -12.80 -11.40 2.76
N ASN A 9 -12.60 -11.90 1.54
CA ASN A 9 -12.28 -13.31 1.28
C ASN A 9 -10.95 -13.72 1.93
N LYS A 10 -9.98 -12.80 2.02
CA LYS A 10 -8.71 -13.07 2.71
C LYS A 10 -8.91 -13.22 4.22
N LEU A 11 -9.78 -12.41 4.85
CA LEU A 11 -10.15 -12.58 6.26
C LEU A 11 -10.89 -13.91 6.47
N ILE A 12 -11.87 -14.21 5.63
CA ILE A 12 -12.68 -15.45 5.72
C ILE A 12 -11.79 -16.70 5.64
N ARG A 13 -10.86 -16.75 4.67
CA ARG A 13 -9.96 -17.91 4.50
C ARG A 13 -9.01 -18.13 5.67
N ASN A 14 -8.74 -17.08 6.45
CA ASN A 14 -7.83 -17.14 7.59
C ASN A 14 -8.56 -17.22 8.95
N MET A 15 -9.89 -17.35 8.96
CA MET A 15 -10.63 -17.58 10.21
C MET A 15 -10.12 -18.86 10.89
N TRP A 16 -9.98 -18.79 12.19
CA TRP A 16 -9.62 -19.92 13.06
C TRP A 16 -8.30 -20.63 12.70
N ASN A 17 -7.38 -19.95 12.02
CA ASN A 17 -6.06 -20.51 11.68
C ASN A 17 -5.08 -20.51 12.86
N GLY A 18 -5.50 -20.07 14.06
CA GLY A 18 -4.68 -19.97 15.26
C GLY A 18 -3.70 -18.81 15.26
N GLU A 19 -3.80 -17.86 14.33
CA GLU A 19 -2.98 -16.67 14.24
C GLU A 19 -3.80 -15.40 14.47
N ILE A 20 -3.13 -14.34 14.94
CA ILE A 20 -3.73 -13.01 15.03
C ILE A 20 -3.81 -12.43 13.61
N LYS A 21 -4.99 -11.93 13.20
CA LYS A 21 -5.17 -11.26 11.91
C LYS A 21 -4.88 -9.78 12.08
N VAL A 22 -3.81 -9.32 11.45
CA VAL A 22 -3.37 -7.92 11.54
C VAL A 22 -3.70 -7.20 10.24
N ILE A 23 -4.69 -6.32 10.31
CA ILE A 23 -5.20 -5.54 9.18
C ILE A 23 -4.50 -4.19 9.15
N THR A 24 -3.81 -3.89 8.05
CA THR A 24 -2.93 -2.75 7.91
C THR A 24 -3.21 -1.96 6.65
N GLY A 25 -2.58 -0.82 6.54
CA GLY A 25 -2.70 0.07 5.38
C GLY A 25 -2.80 1.53 5.79
N ILE A 26 -2.67 2.40 4.81
CA ILE A 26 -2.71 3.84 5.01
C ILE A 26 -3.98 4.28 5.75
N ARG A 27 -3.92 5.34 6.52
CA ARG A 27 -5.11 5.87 7.20
C ARG A 27 -6.23 6.17 6.20
N ARG A 28 -7.49 5.91 6.60
CA ARG A 28 -8.71 6.12 5.80
C ARG A 28 -8.83 5.29 4.50
N CYS A 29 -8.02 4.25 4.31
CA CYS A 29 -8.17 3.32 3.18
C CYS A 29 -9.31 2.31 3.36
N GLY A 30 -10.00 2.30 4.51
CA GLY A 30 -11.18 1.46 4.76
C GLY A 30 -10.95 0.24 5.64
N LYS A 31 -9.87 0.17 6.44
CA LYS A 31 -9.58 -0.95 7.37
C LYS A 31 -10.73 -1.21 8.35
N SER A 32 -11.17 -0.15 9.06
CA SER A 32 -12.24 -0.24 10.04
C SER A 32 -13.56 -0.66 9.38
N VAL A 33 -13.87 -0.13 8.18
CA VAL A 33 -15.05 -0.56 7.41
C VAL A 33 -14.97 -2.03 7.01
N LEU A 34 -13.79 -2.50 6.58
CA LEU A 34 -13.58 -3.91 6.25
C LEU A 34 -13.87 -4.82 7.45
N LEU A 35 -13.38 -4.47 8.64
CA LEU A 35 -13.50 -5.31 9.84
C LEU A 35 -14.86 -5.14 10.53
N PHE A 36 -15.28 -3.88 10.81
CA PHE A 36 -16.42 -3.57 11.67
C PHE A 36 -17.75 -3.50 10.92
N GLU A 37 -17.71 -3.47 9.57
CA GLU A 37 -18.92 -3.48 8.75
C GLU A 37 -18.96 -4.74 7.87
N LEU A 38 -18.02 -4.89 6.93
CA LEU A 38 -18.12 -5.98 5.93
C LEU A 38 -17.93 -7.35 6.57
N PHE A 39 -16.88 -7.56 7.35
CA PHE A 39 -16.61 -8.84 7.99
C PHE A 39 -17.59 -9.12 9.15
N TYR A 40 -17.94 -8.08 9.91
CA TYR A 40 -18.97 -8.18 10.95
C TYR A 40 -20.32 -8.67 10.38
N HIS A 41 -20.83 -8.04 9.32
CA HIS A 41 -22.08 -8.47 8.70
C HIS A 41 -21.98 -9.86 8.07
N TYR A 42 -20.82 -10.21 7.53
CA TYR A 42 -20.58 -11.57 7.07
C TYR A 42 -20.75 -12.59 8.21
N LEU A 43 -20.14 -12.35 9.37
CA LEU A 43 -20.26 -13.26 10.54
C LEU A 43 -21.71 -13.40 11.01
N LEU A 44 -22.45 -12.30 11.11
CA LEU A 44 -23.87 -12.33 11.45
C LEU A 44 -24.69 -13.15 10.44
N ALA A 45 -24.40 -13.00 9.15
CA ALA A 45 -25.03 -13.78 8.09
C ALA A 45 -24.69 -15.28 8.14
N GLN A 46 -23.55 -15.65 8.74
CA GLN A 46 -23.19 -17.05 9.04
C GLN A 46 -23.83 -17.57 10.34
N GLY A 47 -24.63 -16.76 11.03
CA GLY A 47 -25.31 -17.17 12.26
C GLY A 47 -24.53 -16.94 13.55
N VAL A 48 -23.39 -16.23 13.50
CA VAL A 48 -22.66 -15.84 14.71
C VAL A 48 -23.50 -14.82 15.51
N LEU A 49 -23.68 -15.06 16.80
CA LEU A 49 -24.43 -14.17 17.66
C LEU A 49 -23.68 -12.86 17.87
N GLU A 50 -24.39 -11.74 17.95
CA GLU A 50 -23.79 -10.43 18.10
C GLU A 50 -22.94 -10.29 19.39
N ASP A 51 -23.39 -10.91 20.50
CA ASP A 51 -22.66 -10.91 21.78
C ASP A 51 -21.39 -11.78 21.77
N HIS A 52 -21.19 -12.59 20.73
CA HIS A 52 -19.97 -13.34 20.49
C HIS A 52 -18.92 -12.54 19.66
N ILE A 53 -19.26 -11.32 19.20
CA ILE A 53 -18.36 -10.43 18.48
C ILE A 53 -17.99 -9.26 19.38
N ILE A 54 -16.81 -9.34 19.99
CA ILE A 54 -16.28 -8.31 20.91
C ILE A 54 -15.64 -7.22 20.06
N ARG A 55 -16.19 -5.99 20.08
CA ARG A 55 -15.71 -4.86 19.27
C ARG A 55 -15.15 -3.76 20.19
N ILE A 56 -13.91 -3.36 19.94
CA ILE A 56 -13.17 -2.33 20.70
C ILE A 56 -12.52 -1.38 19.71
N GLU A 57 -12.93 -0.12 19.72
CA GLU A 57 -12.43 0.96 18.86
C GLU A 57 -11.66 1.98 19.72
N LEU A 58 -10.34 1.84 19.81
CA LEU A 58 -9.49 2.56 20.78
C LEU A 58 -9.37 4.07 20.53
N ASP A 59 -9.78 4.56 19.36
CA ASP A 59 -9.89 5.98 19.05
C ASP A 59 -11.13 6.63 19.67
N GLN A 60 -12.16 5.84 20.01
CA GLN A 60 -13.40 6.34 20.58
C GLN A 60 -13.34 6.45 22.12
N ARG A 61 -13.81 7.58 22.66
CA ARG A 61 -13.76 7.90 24.09
C ARG A 61 -14.34 6.79 25.00
N ARG A 62 -15.40 6.11 24.57
CA ARG A 62 -16.05 5.03 25.36
C ARG A 62 -15.13 3.83 25.62
N TYR A 63 -14.07 3.67 24.80
CA TYR A 63 -13.12 2.58 24.92
C TYR A 63 -11.76 3.00 25.48
N TYR A 64 -11.56 4.24 25.91
CA TYR A 64 -10.27 4.73 26.42
C TYR A 64 -9.68 3.90 27.56
N ARG A 65 -10.53 3.27 28.40
CA ARG A 65 -10.04 2.37 29.44
C ARG A 65 -9.25 1.18 28.88
N TYR A 66 -9.59 0.71 27.68
CA TYR A 66 -8.92 -0.41 27.01
C TYR A 66 -7.61 -0.01 26.33
N ARG A 67 -7.20 1.26 26.39
CA ARG A 67 -5.83 1.67 26.07
C ARG A 67 -4.82 1.11 27.06
N ASN A 68 -5.27 0.72 28.25
CA ASN A 68 -4.54 -0.16 29.15
C ASN A 68 -4.73 -1.62 28.68
N PRO A 69 -3.66 -2.29 28.18
CA PRO A 69 -3.76 -3.63 27.62
C PRO A 69 -4.15 -4.70 28.64
N ILE A 70 -3.80 -4.53 29.93
CA ILE A 70 -4.20 -5.45 30.99
C ILE A 70 -5.73 -5.42 31.16
N ILE A 71 -6.33 -4.24 31.27
CA ILE A 71 -7.79 -4.09 31.42
C ILE A 71 -8.53 -4.67 30.21
N LEU A 72 -7.95 -4.50 29.00
CA LEU A 72 -8.52 -5.08 27.78
C LEU A 72 -8.52 -6.61 27.86
N CYS A 73 -7.40 -7.21 28.23
CA CYS A 73 -7.25 -8.65 28.32
C CYS A 73 -8.22 -9.25 29.34
N GLU A 74 -8.22 -8.75 30.58
CA GLU A 74 -9.12 -9.19 31.65
C GLU A 74 -10.60 -9.12 31.28
N ASP A 75 -11.03 -8.05 30.60
CA ASP A 75 -12.45 -7.90 30.21
C ASP A 75 -12.82 -8.90 29.09
N VAL A 76 -11.92 -9.14 28.16
CA VAL A 76 -12.12 -10.16 27.11
C VAL A 76 -12.17 -11.56 27.74
N GLU A 77 -11.24 -11.89 28.61
CA GLU A 77 -11.19 -13.18 29.31
C GLU A 77 -12.46 -13.46 30.08
N LYS A 78 -12.97 -12.48 30.86
CA LYS A 78 -14.25 -12.60 31.57
C LYS A 78 -15.41 -12.93 30.65
N ARG A 79 -15.43 -12.39 29.43
CA ARG A 79 -16.52 -12.64 28.45
C ARG A 79 -16.48 -14.02 27.83
N ILE A 80 -15.30 -14.62 27.67
CA ILE A 80 -15.11 -15.91 26.98
C ILE A 80 -15.02 -17.09 27.96
N HIS A 81 -14.66 -16.85 29.24
CA HIS A 81 -14.34 -17.89 30.22
C HIS A 81 -15.55 -18.79 30.57
N ASP A 82 -16.69 -18.19 30.81
CA ASP A 82 -17.91 -18.92 31.25
C ASP A 82 -18.62 -19.64 30.09
N LYS A 83 -18.13 -19.50 28.88
CA LYS A 83 -18.74 -19.98 27.64
C LYS A 83 -17.76 -20.81 26.78
N ALA A 84 -17.06 -21.75 27.45
CA ALA A 84 -15.96 -22.52 26.82
C ALA A 84 -16.36 -23.35 25.57
N GLY A 85 -17.67 -23.53 25.32
CA GLY A 85 -18.18 -24.21 24.12
C GLY A 85 -18.49 -23.28 22.94
N ASP A 86 -18.52 -21.97 23.17
CA ASP A 86 -18.91 -20.99 22.19
C ASP A 86 -17.68 -20.37 21.53
N GLN A 87 -17.80 -19.99 20.26
CA GLN A 87 -16.75 -19.31 19.49
C GLN A 87 -16.92 -17.80 19.56
N PHE A 88 -15.83 -17.07 19.88
CA PHE A 88 -15.81 -15.62 19.98
C PHE A 88 -14.85 -15.00 18.96
N TYR A 89 -15.18 -13.80 18.54
CA TYR A 89 -14.36 -12.96 17.67
C TYR A 89 -14.01 -11.67 18.40
N LEU A 90 -12.70 -11.34 18.47
CA LEU A 90 -12.24 -10.07 19.04
C LEU A 90 -11.77 -9.15 17.91
N PHE A 91 -12.38 -7.97 17.80
CA PHE A 91 -12.01 -6.89 16.91
C PHE A 91 -11.45 -5.73 17.70
N VAL A 92 -10.19 -5.36 17.46
CA VAL A 92 -9.57 -4.18 18.09
C VAL A 92 -9.09 -3.23 17.00
N ASP A 93 -9.68 -2.04 16.94
CA ASP A 93 -9.30 -1.00 15.97
C ASP A 93 -8.22 -0.09 16.54
N GLU A 94 -7.25 0.27 15.66
CA GLU A 94 -6.18 1.22 15.92
C GLU A 94 -5.36 0.87 17.19
N VAL A 95 -4.85 -0.37 17.28
CA VAL A 95 -4.11 -0.90 18.44
C VAL A 95 -2.91 -0.05 18.87
N GLN A 96 -2.36 0.84 18.00
CA GLN A 96 -1.31 1.78 18.38
C GLN A 96 -1.70 2.83 19.40
N PHE A 97 -3.00 2.96 19.72
CA PHE A 97 -3.45 3.84 20.82
C PHE A 97 -3.29 3.21 22.21
N THR A 98 -2.92 1.96 22.31
CA THR A 98 -2.60 1.34 23.59
C THR A 98 -1.32 1.92 24.19
N SER A 99 -1.27 1.98 25.52
CA SER A 99 -0.10 2.40 26.28
C SER A 99 0.70 1.19 26.72
N THR A 100 2.01 1.33 26.88
CA THR A 100 2.79 0.39 27.69
C THR A 100 2.50 0.69 29.16
N VAL A 101 2.16 -0.31 29.95
CA VAL A 101 1.83 -0.18 31.37
C VAL A 101 2.71 -1.08 32.21
N ARG A 102 2.89 -0.71 33.51
CA ARG A 102 3.57 -1.58 34.46
C ARG A 102 2.54 -2.46 35.16
N ASP A 103 2.78 -3.75 35.18
CA ASP A 103 1.99 -4.72 35.92
C ASP A 103 2.57 -4.86 37.32
N GLU A 104 2.03 -4.06 38.26
CA GLU A 104 2.50 -4.04 39.65
C GLU A 104 2.18 -5.35 40.40
N GLU A 105 1.12 -6.07 39.98
CA GLU A 105 0.74 -7.35 40.57
C GLU A 105 1.73 -8.47 40.22
N ASN A 106 2.37 -8.37 39.03
CA ASN A 106 3.35 -9.33 38.56
C ASN A 106 4.80 -8.79 38.61
N GLY A 107 5.13 -7.98 39.61
CA GLY A 107 6.50 -7.53 39.87
C GLY A 107 6.95 -6.30 39.09
N GLY A 108 6.04 -5.49 38.60
CA GLY A 108 6.33 -4.23 37.90
C GLY A 108 6.91 -4.40 36.50
N ILE A 109 6.60 -5.51 35.83
CA ILE A 109 7.01 -5.80 34.46
C ILE A 109 6.27 -4.86 33.50
N GLU A 110 6.95 -4.32 32.50
CA GLU A 110 6.31 -3.57 31.41
C GLU A 110 5.54 -4.52 30.50
N VAL A 111 4.25 -4.20 30.33
CA VAL A 111 3.30 -4.97 29.51
C VAL A 111 2.82 -4.12 28.36
N THR A 112 2.87 -4.70 27.16
CA THR A 112 2.42 -4.10 25.91
C THR A 112 1.13 -4.77 25.42
N ILE A 113 0.51 -4.18 24.41
CA ILE A 113 -0.64 -4.81 23.73
C ILE A 113 -0.24 -6.15 23.06
N TYR A 114 1.01 -6.28 22.65
CA TYR A 114 1.49 -7.52 22.00
C TYR A 114 1.54 -8.69 22.98
N ASP A 115 1.94 -8.43 24.23
CA ASP A 115 1.95 -9.45 25.28
C ASP A 115 0.53 -9.96 25.52
N MET A 116 -0.42 -9.04 25.67
CA MET A 116 -1.83 -9.39 25.89
C MET A 116 -2.48 -10.08 24.68
N LEU A 117 -2.19 -9.65 23.46
CA LEU A 117 -2.71 -10.32 22.26
C LEU A 117 -2.12 -11.74 22.10
N ASN A 118 -0.87 -11.96 22.48
CA ASN A 118 -0.28 -13.29 22.51
C ASN A 118 -0.90 -14.20 23.58
N GLU A 119 -1.31 -13.65 24.71
CA GLU A 119 -2.06 -14.36 25.74
C GLU A 119 -3.46 -14.73 25.25
N LEU A 120 -4.23 -13.75 24.77
CA LEU A 120 -5.59 -13.94 24.25
C LEU A 120 -5.63 -14.95 23.10
N LYS A 121 -4.60 -14.99 22.25
CA LYS A 121 -4.48 -15.96 21.17
C LYS A 121 -4.41 -17.42 21.69
N SER A 122 -3.99 -17.66 22.93
CA SER A 122 -3.91 -19.00 23.50
C SER A 122 -5.28 -19.65 23.70
N TYR A 123 -6.34 -18.85 23.77
CA TYR A 123 -7.71 -19.32 23.92
C TYR A 123 -8.24 -19.91 22.61
N LYS A 124 -8.54 -21.20 22.59
CA LYS A 124 -9.01 -21.95 21.39
C LYS A 124 -10.36 -21.50 20.89
N ASN A 125 -11.16 -20.86 21.74
CA ASN A 125 -12.50 -20.35 21.44
C ASN A 125 -12.51 -18.88 21.09
N LEU A 126 -11.33 -18.23 20.90
CA LEU A 126 -11.20 -16.81 20.54
C LEU A 126 -10.41 -16.66 19.24
N ASP A 127 -10.97 -15.94 18.28
CA ASP A 127 -10.30 -15.55 17.04
C ASP A 127 -10.07 -14.03 17.01
N VAL A 128 -8.80 -13.60 16.85
CA VAL A 128 -8.34 -12.22 17.13
C VAL A 128 -8.04 -11.48 15.84
N TYR A 129 -8.63 -10.29 15.69
CA TYR A 129 -8.45 -9.37 14.57
C TYR A 129 -8.09 -7.98 15.10
N VAL A 130 -7.00 -7.43 14.62
CA VAL A 130 -6.56 -6.09 15.01
C VAL A 130 -6.29 -5.23 13.80
N THR A 131 -6.50 -3.91 13.93
CA THR A 131 -6.10 -2.96 12.89
C THR A 131 -5.03 -2.01 13.36
N GLY A 132 -4.25 -1.50 12.41
CA GLY A 132 -3.29 -0.44 12.66
C GLY A 132 -2.86 0.27 11.37
N SER A 133 -2.49 1.54 11.51
CA SER A 133 -2.10 2.40 10.38
C SER A 133 -0.59 2.60 10.24
N ASN A 134 0.22 1.72 10.86
CA ASN A 134 1.68 1.83 10.87
C ASN A 134 2.36 0.52 10.44
N SER A 135 3.36 0.60 9.54
CA SER A 135 4.13 -0.56 9.11
C SER A 135 5.06 -1.10 10.20
N ARG A 136 5.53 -0.25 11.14
CA ARG A 136 6.36 -0.72 12.26
C ARG A 136 5.64 -1.74 13.12
N MET A 137 4.34 -1.56 13.34
CA MET A 137 3.50 -2.57 13.98
C MET A 137 3.39 -3.87 13.19
N LEU A 138 3.94 -3.93 11.97
CA LEU A 138 3.62 -4.98 11.03
C LEU A 138 4.79 -5.77 10.53
N SER A 139 5.89 -5.15 10.14
CA SER A 139 7.02 -5.88 9.59
C SER A 139 8.03 -6.26 10.65
N LYS A 140 8.31 -5.35 11.61
CA LYS A 140 9.19 -5.66 12.75
C LYS A 140 8.42 -6.36 13.86
N ASP A 141 7.27 -5.83 14.25
CA ASP A 141 6.52 -6.33 15.41
C ASP A 141 5.81 -7.65 15.10
N ILE A 142 5.32 -7.92 13.88
CA ILE A 142 4.84 -9.26 13.52
C ILE A 142 5.98 -10.27 13.56
N ALA A 143 7.15 -9.92 13.07
CA ALA A 143 8.29 -10.83 13.08
C ALA A 143 8.86 -11.01 14.47
N THR A 144 8.94 -9.95 15.31
CA THR A 144 9.54 -9.96 16.64
C THR A 144 8.55 -10.26 17.75
N GLU A 145 7.47 -9.50 17.84
CA GLU A 145 6.50 -9.55 18.95
C GLU A 145 5.51 -10.72 18.80
N PHE A 146 4.97 -10.89 17.59
CA PHE A 146 4.12 -12.06 17.31
C PHE A 146 4.93 -13.31 16.92
N ARG A 147 6.26 -13.22 16.86
CA ARG A 147 7.17 -14.34 16.56
C ARG A 147 6.77 -15.13 15.30
N GLY A 148 6.36 -14.42 14.26
CA GLY A 148 5.89 -15.02 13.00
C GLY A 148 4.54 -15.74 13.10
N ARG A 149 3.72 -15.44 14.11
CA ARG A 149 2.41 -16.07 14.35
C ARG A 149 1.25 -15.11 14.12
N ALA A 150 1.33 -14.29 13.09
CA ALA A 150 0.26 -13.39 12.68
C ALA A 150 0.06 -13.42 11.17
N THR A 151 -1.18 -13.43 10.75
CA THR A 151 -1.59 -13.30 9.35
C THR A 151 -1.81 -11.83 9.01
N GLN A 152 -1.03 -11.30 8.08
CA GLN A 152 -1.16 -9.92 7.63
C GLN A 152 -2.17 -9.77 6.48
N VAL A 153 -3.07 -8.80 6.62
CA VAL A 153 -3.96 -8.33 5.55
C VAL A 153 -3.71 -6.85 5.31
N HIS A 154 -2.89 -6.54 4.31
CA HIS A 154 -2.62 -5.16 3.94
C HIS A 154 -3.72 -4.63 3.02
N VAL A 155 -4.39 -3.54 3.44
CA VAL A 155 -5.51 -2.90 2.74
C VAL A 155 -4.99 -1.64 2.05
N TYR A 156 -5.09 -1.62 0.74
CA TYR A 156 -4.76 -0.45 -0.09
C TYR A 156 -5.99 0.47 -0.28
N PRO A 157 -5.83 1.71 -0.76
CA PRO A 157 -6.92 2.47 -1.36
C PRO A 157 -7.68 1.62 -2.40
N LEU A 158 -8.83 2.07 -2.86
CA LEU A 158 -9.60 1.32 -3.86
C LEU A 158 -8.76 1.07 -5.11
N SER A 159 -8.75 -0.18 -5.60
CA SER A 159 -8.32 -0.46 -6.96
C SER A 159 -9.25 0.25 -7.96
N PHE A 160 -8.81 0.40 -9.20
CA PHE A 160 -9.70 0.99 -10.21
C PHE A 160 -11.00 0.18 -10.38
N GLN A 161 -10.92 -1.13 -10.30
CA GLN A 161 -12.10 -2.00 -10.37
C GLN A 161 -13.09 -1.74 -9.23
N GLU A 162 -12.61 -1.61 -7.99
CA GLU A 162 -13.43 -1.27 -6.82
C GLU A 162 -14.01 0.15 -6.92
N PHE A 163 -13.19 1.12 -7.37
CA PHE A 163 -13.61 2.49 -7.61
C PHE A 163 -14.71 2.53 -8.68
N TYR A 164 -14.49 1.94 -9.85
CA TYR A 164 -15.42 1.93 -10.95
C TYR A 164 -16.77 1.28 -10.58
N SER A 165 -16.74 0.16 -9.85
CA SER A 165 -17.96 -0.49 -9.36
C SER A 165 -18.79 0.39 -8.43
N SER A 166 -18.14 1.34 -7.73
CA SER A 166 -18.81 2.26 -6.80
C SER A 166 -19.39 3.50 -7.49
N VAL A 167 -18.70 4.06 -8.51
CA VAL A 167 -19.15 5.30 -9.16
C VAL A 167 -20.11 5.06 -10.34
N ARG A 168 -19.98 3.91 -11.02
CA ARG A 168 -20.73 3.52 -12.21
C ARG A 168 -20.62 4.56 -13.33
N GLY A 169 -21.05 4.24 -14.53
CA GLY A 169 -21.04 5.17 -15.68
C GLY A 169 -20.03 4.77 -16.75
N ASP A 170 -19.53 5.75 -17.49
CA ASP A 170 -18.55 5.53 -18.56
C ASP A 170 -17.17 5.16 -17.97
N LYS A 171 -16.58 4.09 -18.52
CA LYS A 171 -15.28 3.56 -18.05
C LYS A 171 -14.14 4.59 -18.21
N GLN A 172 -14.13 5.35 -19.33
CA GLN A 172 -13.07 6.34 -19.58
C GLN A 172 -13.17 7.51 -18.62
N THR A 173 -14.38 8.06 -18.45
CA THR A 173 -14.64 9.13 -17.46
C THR A 173 -14.24 8.69 -16.05
N ALA A 174 -14.54 7.46 -15.66
CA ALA A 174 -14.15 6.93 -14.37
C ALA A 174 -12.61 6.79 -14.24
N LEU A 175 -11.92 6.39 -15.32
CA LEU A 175 -10.46 6.31 -15.34
C LEU A 175 -9.83 7.71 -15.21
N ASP A 176 -10.35 8.71 -15.90
CA ASP A 176 -9.86 10.08 -15.80
C ASP A 176 -10.03 10.64 -14.37
N GLN A 177 -11.17 10.35 -13.74
CA GLN A 177 -11.43 10.70 -12.34
C GLN A 177 -10.47 9.97 -11.39
N TYR A 178 -10.22 8.68 -11.61
CA TYR A 178 -9.30 7.89 -10.80
C TYR A 178 -7.85 8.37 -10.95
N MET A 179 -7.41 8.68 -12.16
CA MET A 179 -6.09 9.26 -12.42
C MET A 179 -5.90 10.60 -11.71
N LEU A 180 -6.96 11.43 -11.63
CA LEU A 180 -6.87 12.75 -11.02
C LEU A 180 -7.04 12.72 -9.49
N TYR A 181 -7.99 11.95 -8.97
CA TYR A 181 -8.38 11.97 -7.55
C TYR A 181 -8.04 10.70 -6.78
N GLY A 182 -7.51 9.66 -7.43
CA GLY A 182 -7.11 8.43 -6.78
C GLY A 182 -8.27 7.54 -6.32
N GLY A 183 -7.91 6.57 -5.47
CA GLY A 183 -8.80 5.54 -4.94
C GLY A 183 -9.12 5.67 -3.45
N MET A 184 -8.94 6.85 -2.82
CA MET A 184 -9.36 7.01 -1.43
C MET A 184 -10.88 6.83 -1.29
N PRO A 185 -11.39 5.90 -0.43
CA PRO A 185 -12.80 5.47 -0.45
C PRO A 185 -13.81 6.61 -0.33
N ARG A 186 -13.51 7.63 0.47
CA ARG A 186 -14.41 8.77 0.64
C ARG A 186 -14.56 9.60 -0.64
N VAL A 187 -13.49 9.69 -1.44
CA VAL A 187 -13.49 10.46 -2.71
C VAL A 187 -14.43 9.84 -3.74
N ALA A 188 -14.53 8.51 -3.77
CA ALA A 188 -15.45 7.80 -4.68
C ALA A 188 -16.93 8.16 -4.45
N GLY A 189 -17.29 8.56 -3.22
CA GLY A 189 -18.65 9.01 -2.88
C GLY A 189 -18.92 10.51 -3.08
N MET A 190 -17.91 11.30 -3.47
CA MET A 190 -18.04 12.75 -3.67
C MET A 190 -18.36 13.06 -5.13
N THR A 191 -19.24 14.03 -5.37
CA THR A 191 -19.62 14.48 -6.72
C THR A 191 -18.91 15.77 -7.11
N ASP A 192 -18.70 16.70 -6.18
CA ASP A 192 -18.05 17.97 -6.44
C ASP A 192 -16.53 17.84 -6.50
N GLU A 193 -15.91 18.39 -7.54
CA GLU A 193 -14.45 18.31 -7.75
C GLU A 193 -13.66 19.17 -6.75
N ARG A 194 -14.22 20.27 -6.27
CA ARG A 194 -13.57 21.16 -5.30
C ARG A 194 -13.52 20.45 -3.95
N ASP A 195 -14.62 19.80 -3.55
CA ASP A 195 -14.70 19.03 -2.32
C ASP A 195 -13.70 17.87 -2.33
N LYS A 196 -13.54 17.18 -3.47
CA LYS A 196 -12.51 16.12 -3.62
C LYS A 196 -11.10 16.66 -3.40
N LYS A 197 -10.77 17.78 -4.06
CA LYS A 197 -9.44 18.42 -3.93
C LYS A 197 -9.17 18.88 -2.51
N GLU A 198 -10.13 19.58 -1.91
CA GLU A 198 -10.02 20.06 -0.53
C GLU A 198 -9.85 18.89 0.45
N TYR A 199 -10.68 17.87 0.31
CA TYR A 199 -10.57 16.67 1.16
C TYR A 199 -9.20 16.00 1.06
N LEU A 200 -8.68 15.80 -0.16
CA LEU A 200 -7.38 15.14 -0.35
C LEU A 200 -6.23 16.01 0.14
N THR A 201 -6.28 17.32 -0.05
CA THR A 201 -5.27 18.25 0.47
C THR A 201 -5.27 18.26 1.99
N ASN A 202 -6.43 18.40 2.63
CA ASN A 202 -6.55 18.36 4.09
C ASN A 202 -6.12 17.00 4.66
N LEU A 203 -6.49 15.90 3.98
CA LEU A 203 -6.07 14.56 4.37
C LEU A 203 -4.54 14.41 4.33
N TYR A 204 -3.91 14.97 3.32
CA TYR A 204 -2.47 14.92 3.16
C TYR A 204 -1.75 15.74 4.24
N GLU A 205 -2.11 17.02 4.39
CA GLU A 205 -1.41 17.97 5.27
C GLU A 205 -1.71 17.69 6.76
N GLU A 206 -2.98 17.59 7.12
CA GLU A 206 -3.38 17.51 8.53
C GLU A 206 -3.29 16.09 9.11
N LEU A 207 -3.39 15.07 8.26
CA LEU A 207 -3.38 13.70 8.77
C LEU A 207 -2.03 13.01 8.55
N TYR A 208 -1.52 12.97 7.31
CA TYR A 208 -0.34 12.15 7.04
C TYR A 208 0.95 12.84 7.48
N ILE A 209 1.17 14.10 7.13
CA ILE A 209 2.38 14.82 7.56
C ILE A 209 2.45 14.89 9.07
N LYS A 210 1.37 15.34 9.69
CA LYS A 210 1.29 15.46 11.14
C LYS A 210 1.52 14.12 11.85
N ASP A 211 0.91 13.03 11.35
CA ASP A 211 1.10 11.68 11.90
C ASP A 211 2.55 11.19 11.78
N ILE A 212 3.23 11.47 10.66
CA ILE A 212 4.65 11.10 10.45
C ILE A 212 5.54 11.92 11.40
N VAL A 213 5.29 13.22 11.52
CA VAL A 213 6.08 14.15 12.37
C VAL A 213 5.92 13.79 13.84
N GLU A 214 4.68 13.70 14.35
CA GLU A 214 4.40 13.41 15.75
C GLU A 214 4.90 12.04 16.19
N ARG A 215 4.65 11.02 15.36
CA ARG A 215 5.02 9.63 15.67
C ARG A 215 6.53 9.41 15.73
N ASN A 216 7.29 10.11 14.89
CA ASN A 216 8.74 9.93 14.80
C ASN A 216 9.52 11.06 15.49
N ASN A 217 8.81 11.98 16.17
CA ASN A 217 9.39 13.17 16.83
C ASN A 217 10.33 13.94 15.88
N LEU A 218 9.87 14.22 14.65
CA LEU A 218 10.72 14.86 13.65
C LEU A 218 10.87 16.35 13.96
N GLU A 219 12.11 16.82 14.07
CA GLU A 219 12.42 18.24 14.33
C GLU A 219 12.37 19.09 13.05
N ARG A 220 12.62 18.48 11.88
CA ARG A 220 12.76 19.18 10.59
C ARG A 220 11.59 18.81 9.65
N GLU A 221 10.39 19.23 10.03
CA GLU A 221 9.19 19.07 9.19
C GLU A 221 9.36 19.73 7.81
N ASP A 222 10.09 20.85 7.76
CA ASP A 222 10.42 21.55 6.52
C ASP A 222 11.21 20.67 5.53
N ILE A 223 12.10 19.81 6.03
CA ILE A 223 12.85 18.87 5.19
C ILE A 223 11.95 17.70 4.76
N LEU A 224 11.10 17.19 5.66
CA LEU A 224 10.11 16.18 5.28
C LEU A 224 9.24 16.68 4.13
N ASN A 225 8.69 17.90 4.27
CA ASN A 225 7.89 18.52 3.23
C ASN A 225 8.63 18.63 1.90
N ALA A 226 9.91 19.04 1.92
CA ALA A 226 10.72 19.14 0.71
C ALA A 226 11.01 17.77 0.06
N ILE A 227 11.23 16.72 0.86
CA ILE A 227 11.38 15.34 0.36
C ILE A 227 10.09 14.86 -0.30
N LEU A 228 8.94 15.14 0.32
CA LEU A 228 7.63 14.78 -0.22
C LEU A 228 7.31 15.52 -1.52
N ASP A 229 7.65 16.81 -1.62
CA ASP A 229 7.53 17.57 -2.87
C ASP A 229 8.43 17.00 -3.97
N TYR A 230 9.67 16.67 -3.63
CA TYR A 230 10.60 16.08 -4.57
C TYR A 230 10.09 14.72 -5.07
N THR A 231 9.71 13.81 -4.17
CA THR A 231 9.23 12.48 -4.55
C THR A 231 7.91 12.54 -5.33
N ALA A 232 7.01 13.47 -5.01
CA ALA A 232 5.78 13.68 -5.76
C ALA A 232 6.05 14.22 -7.18
N SER A 233 7.02 15.12 -7.33
CA SER A 233 7.39 15.69 -8.64
C SER A 233 8.19 14.73 -9.51
N GLN A 234 8.94 13.80 -8.91
CA GLN A 234 9.79 12.81 -9.56
C GLN A 234 9.22 11.38 -9.46
N ILE A 235 7.88 11.26 -9.37
CA ILE A 235 7.22 9.96 -9.30
C ILE A 235 7.62 9.08 -10.48
N GLY A 236 7.90 7.80 -10.24
CA GLY A 236 8.32 6.86 -11.27
C GLY A 236 9.74 7.07 -11.84
N SER A 237 10.46 8.11 -11.38
CA SER A 237 11.85 8.36 -11.80
C SER A 237 12.85 7.68 -10.89
N LEU A 238 13.95 7.19 -11.48
CA LEU A 238 15.05 6.61 -10.72
C LEU A 238 15.74 7.68 -9.84
N THR A 239 15.74 7.47 -8.54
CA THR A 239 16.38 8.38 -7.58
C THR A 239 17.01 7.63 -6.41
N ASN A 240 17.75 8.35 -5.57
CA ASN A 240 18.34 7.83 -4.35
C ASN A 240 18.43 8.94 -3.28
N PRO A 241 18.62 8.58 -1.99
CA PRO A 241 18.71 9.57 -0.92
C PRO A 241 19.81 10.64 -1.12
N THR A 242 20.92 10.28 -1.75
CA THR A 242 22.02 11.22 -2.06
C THR A 242 21.61 12.24 -3.11
N SER A 243 20.94 11.78 -4.19
CA SER A 243 20.45 12.69 -5.24
C SER A 243 19.41 13.66 -4.68
N ILE A 244 18.51 13.18 -3.83
CA ILE A 244 17.52 14.02 -3.14
C ILE A 244 18.25 15.04 -2.22
N ALA A 245 19.17 14.59 -1.38
CA ALA A 245 19.92 15.46 -0.48
C ALA A 245 20.68 16.56 -1.24
N ASN A 246 21.31 16.24 -2.37
CA ASN A 246 22.02 17.20 -3.23
C ASN A 246 21.06 18.22 -3.85
N ALA A 247 19.91 17.76 -4.37
CA ALA A 247 18.88 18.65 -4.92
C ALA A 247 18.37 19.64 -3.85
N LEU A 248 18.00 19.13 -2.68
CA LEU A 248 17.52 19.97 -1.58
C LEU A 248 18.58 20.92 -1.04
N THR A 249 19.86 20.48 -0.94
CA THR A 249 21.00 21.32 -0.56
C THR A 249 21.15 22.49 -1.54
N SER A 250 21.06 22.22 -2.85
CA SER A 250 21.15 23.26 -3.89
C SER A 250 19.98 24.25 -3.82
N MET A 251 18.76 23.75 -3.60
CA MET A 251 17.55 24.59 -3.56
C MET A 251 17.48 25.47 -2.30
N ARG A 252 17.96 24.98 -1.16
CA ARG A 252 17.84 25.65 0.14
C ARG A 252 19.09 26.38 0.58
N HIS A 253 20.21 26.19 -0.14
CA HIS A 253 21.53 26.71 0.25
C HIS A 253 21.98 26.28 1.67
N GLU A 254 21.46 25.12 2.13
CA GLU A 254 21.77 24.51 3.42
C GLU A 254 22.20 23.06 3.19
N LYS A 255 23.28 22.62 3.84
CA LYS A 255 23.77 21.23 3.71
C LYS A 255 22.77 20.24 4.34
N ILE A 256 22.17 19.38 3.51
CA ILE A 256 21.25 18.31 3.94
C ILE A 256 21.96 16.97 3.87
N ASN A 257 21.93 16.21 4.97
CA ASN A 257 22.60 14.93 5.08
C ASN A 257 21.79 13.82 4.39
N THR A 258 22.47 12.96 3.64
CA THR A 258 21.88 11.78 3.01
C THR A 258 21.18 10.84 4.02
N SER A 259 21.77 10.67 5.22
CA SER A 259 21.19 9.84 6.28
C SER A 259 19.84 10.37 6.78
N LEU A 260 19.69 11.71 6.88
CA LEU A 260 18.43 12.34 7.24
C LEU A 260 17.37 12.08 6.18
N VAL A 261 17.71 12.24 4.89
CA VAL A 261 16.81 11.96 3.78
C VAL A 261 16.41 10.49 3.77
N SER A 262 17.35 9.55 3.96
CA SER A 262 17.05 8.11 4.04
C SER A 262 16.08 7.81 5.18
N SER A 263 16.32 8.33 6.38
CA SER A 263 15.44 8.13 7.53
C SER A 263 14.03 8.69 7.28
N TYR A 264 13.90 9.85 6.64
CA TYR A 264 12.60 10.46 6.36
C TYR A 264 11.82 9.71 5.26
N LEU A 265 12.53 9.17 4.25
CA LEU A 265 11.92 8.26 3.29
C LEU A 265 11.42 6.98 3.97
N ASP A 266 12.22 6.40 4.89
CA ASP A 266 11.81 5.23 5.66
C ASP A 266 10.55 5.52 6.50
N HIS A 267 10.48 6.66 7.19
CA HIS A 267 9.28 7.07 7.94
C HIS A 267 8.05 7.28 7.04
N THR A 268 8.26 7.77 5.83
CA THR A 268 7.19 7.97 4.84
C THR A 268 6.68 6.63 4.30
N MET A 269 7.58 5.67 4.07
CA MET A 269 7.22 4.29 3.72
C MET A 269 6.54 3.57 4.89
N ASP A 270 7.01 3.78 6.12
CA ASP A 270 6.41 3.26 7.34
C ASP A 270 4.96 3.78 7.56
N ALA A 271 4.64 4.97 7.09
CA ALA A 271 3.28 5.50 7.07
C ALA A 271 2.44 4.99 5.89
N PHE A 272 2.98 4.13 5.05
CA PHE A 272 2.35 3.63 3.81
C PHE A 272 1.98 4.72 2.79
N LEU A 273 2.60 5.90 2.86
CA LEU A 273 2.32 6.99 1.94
C LEU A 273 3.00 6.78 0.59
N ILE A 274 4.23 6.28 0.62
CA ILE A 274 4.99 5.87 -0.57
C ILE A 274 5.47 4.42 -0.45
N SER A 275 5.75 3.80 -1.60
CA SER A 275 6.39 2.50 -1.72
C SER A 275 7.63 2.60 -2.58
N MET A 276 8.61 1.72 -2.36
CA MET A 276 9.85 1.68 -3.11
C MET A 276 9.91 0.43 -3.99
N ALA A 277 10.10 0.60 -5.30
CA ALA A 277 10.44 -0.48 -6.23
C ALA A 277 11.97 -0.53 -6.40
N ARG A 278 12.55 -1.69 -6.09
CA ARG A 278 14.00 -1.91 -6.16
C ARG A 278 14.43 -2.17 -7.59
N ARG A 279 15.64 -1.72 -7.92
CA ARG A 279 16.22 -1.96 -9.23
C ARG A 279 16.88 -3.35 -9.31
N TYR A 280 16.53 -4.10 -10.35
CA TYR A 280 16.98 -5.48 -10.58
C TYR A 280 17.68 -5.62 -11.93
N ASP A 281 18.91 -6.14 -11.92
CA ASP A 281 19.62 -6.54 -13.15
C ASP A 281 19.10 -7.89 -13.64
N ILE A 282 18.37 -7.87 -14.74
CA ILE A 282 17.71 -9.06 -15.30
C ILE A 282 18.74 -10.12 -15.72
N LYS A 283 19.85 -9.73 -16.34
CA LYS A 283 20.91 -10.65 -16.81
C LYS A 283 21.90 -11.02 -15.72
N GLY A 284 22.26 -10.05 -14.87
CA GLY A 284 23.13 -10.27 -13.72
C GLY A 284 22.46 -10.96 -12.53
N LYS A 285 21.12 -11.06 -12.56
CA LYS A 285 20.29 -11.65 -11.50
C LYS A 285 20.62 -11.11 -10.11
N SER A 286 20.83 -9.79 -10.01
CA SER A 286 21.21 -9.11 -8.79
C SER A 286 20.45 -7.80 -8.58
N TYR A 287 20.26 -7.45 -7.31
CA TYR A 287 19.66 -6.18 -6.95
C TYR A 287 20.72 -5.09 -6.84
N PHE A 288 20.35 -3.89 -7.28
CA PHE A 288 21.12 -2.69 -6.98
C PHE A 288 20.62 -2.06 -5.67
N ASN A 289 21.53 -1.50 -4.89
CA ASN A 289 21.12 -0.74 -3.72
C ASN A 289 20.42 0.55 -4.15
N TYR A 290 20.92 1.21 -5.21
CA TYR A 290 20.41 2.46 -5.77
C TYR A 290 20.78 2.57 -7.26
N PRO A 291 20.09 3.41 -8.06
CA PRO A 291 18.86 4.13 -7.71
C PRO A 291 17.62 3.23 -7.71
N ASN A 292 16.55 3.65 -7.02
CA ASN A 292 15.26 2.99 -6.96
C ASN A 292 14.16 3.92 -7.46
N LYS A 293 12.95 3.42 -7.71
CA LYS A 293 11.76 4.25 -7.97
C LYS A 293 10.89 4.31 -6.72
N TYR A 294 10.21 5.45 -6.55
CA TYR A 294 9.23 5.65 -5.48
C TYR A 294 7.86 5.93 -6.09
N TYR A 295 6.83 5.26 -5.58
CA TYR A 295 5.45 5.38 -6.02
C TYR A 295 4.56 5.75 -4.84
N TYR A 296 3.62 6.66 -5.07
CA TYR A 296 2.62 6.98 -4.07
C TYR A 296 1.58 5.86 -3.99
N THR A 297 1.17 5.51 -2.78
CA THR A 297 0.13 4.49 -2.54
C THR A 297 -1.21 4.90 -3.13
N ASP A 298 -1.46 6.21 -3.26
CA ASP A 298 -2.63 6.77 -3.92
C ASP A 298 -2.23 7.97 -4.79
N ILE A 299 -2.62 7.93 -6.06
CA ILE A 299 -2.25 8.99 -7.02
C ILE A 299 -2.96 10.32 -6.73
N GLY A 300 -4.16 10.29 -6.13
CA GLY A 300 -4.87 11.51 -5.73
C GLY A 300 -4.15 12.25 -4.62
N LEU A 301 -3.53 11.52 -3.68
CA LEU A 301 -2.69 12.11 -2.64
C LEU A 301 -1.42 12.77 -3.22
N ARG A 302 -0.79 12.13 -4.21
CA ARG A 302 0.33 12.73 -4.95
C ARG A 302 -0.09 14.02 -5.65
N ASN A 303 -1.23 14.00 -6.33
CA ASN A 303 -1.73 15.16 -7.05
C ASN A 303 -2.13 16.29 -6.10
N ALA A 304 -2.75 15.98 -4.96
CA ALA A 304 -3.06 16.94 -3.91
C ALA A 304 -1.80 17.59 -3.34
N ARG A 305 -0.73 16.82 -3.10
CA ARG A 305 0.56 17.36 -2.64
C ARG A 305 1.13 18.41 -3.57
N LEU A 306 0.97 18.24 -4.87
CA LEU A 306 1.43 19.19 -5.89
C LEU A 306 0.36 20.24 -6.24
N ASN A 307 -0.71 20.38 -5.44
CA ASN A 307 -1.83 21.29 -5.69
C ASN A 307 -2.40 21.14 -7.12
N TYR A 308 -2.38 19.91 -7.68
CA TYR A 308 -2.86 19.59 -9.04
C TYR A 308 -2.18 20.38 -10.17
N ARG A 309 -1.00 20.94 -9.92
CA ARG A 309 -0.26 21.79 -10.89
C ARG A 309 0.57 20.99 -11.89
N GLN A 310 1.01 19.81 -11.50
CA GLN A 310 1.85 18.97 -12.34
C GLN A 310 1.06 17.74 -12.80
N TYR A 311 0.51 17.83 -14.00
CA TYR A 311 -0.16 16.73 -14.67
C TYR A 311 0.83 16.03 -15.60
N ASP A 312 1.34 14.90 -15.18
CA ASP A 312 2.24 14.05 -15.95
C ASP A 312 1.57 12.66 -16.15
N PRO A 313 0.78 12.52 -17.21
CA PRO A 313 -0.06 11.33 -17.38
C PRO A 313 0.74 10.04 -17.56
N GLY A 314 1.97 10.10 -18.11
CA GLY A 314 2.84 8.93 -18.25
C GLY A 314 3.25 8.35 -16.90
N HIS A 315 3.86 9.18 -16.06
CA HIS A 315 4.28 8.75 -14.72
C HIS A 315 3.09 8.45 -13.79
N MET A 316 1.98 9.17 -13.95
CA MET A 316 0.75 8.87 -13.20
C MET A 316 0.20 7.49 -13.57
N MET A 317 0.16 7.16 -14.86
CA MET A 317 -0.21 5.84 -15.36
C MET A 317 0.71 4.75 -14.82
N GLU A 318 2.03 4.99 -14.84
CA GLU A 318 3.03 4.07 -14.30
C GLU A 318 2.79 3.81 -12.80
N ASN A 319 2.53 4.85 -12.01
CA ASN A 319 2.20 4.68 -10.58
C ASN A 319 0.91 3.85 -10.36
N ILE A 320 -0.11 4.06 -11.18
CA ILE A 320 -1.38 3.33 -11.07
C ILE A 320 -1.16 1.85 -11.43
N ILE A 321 -0.38 1.56 -12.46
CA ILE A 321 -0.01 0.19 -12.84
C ILE A 321 0.76 -0.48 -11.69
N TYR A 322 1.75 0.21 -11.12
CA TYR A 322 2.48 -0.30 -9.95
C TYR A 322 1.54 -0.67 -8.81
N ASN A 323 0.65 0.26 -8.42
CA ASN A 323 -0.30 0.04 -7.34
C ASN A 323 -1.22 -1.15 -7.62
N GLU A 324 -1.73 -1.27 -8.85
CA GLU A 324 -2.57 -2.40 -9.25
C GLU A 324 -1.83 -3.74 -9.13
N LEU A 325 -0.57 -3.80 -9.57
CA LEU A 325 0.26 -5.01 -9.44
C LEU A 325 0.47 -5.39 -7.96
N ILE A 326 0.74 -4.42 -7.10
CA ILE A 326 0.91 -4.65 -5.65
C ILE A 326 -0.41 -5.10 -5.01
N ILE A 327 -1.55 -4.50 -5.36
CA ILE A 327 -2.88 -4.91 -4.88
C ILE A 327 -3.17 -6.37 -5.25
N ARG A 328 -2.77 -6.81 -6.44
CA ARG A 328 -2.87 -8.23 -6.87
C ARG A 328 -1.90 -9.16 -6.14
N GLY A 329 -1.06 -8.63 -5.24
CA GLY A 329 -0.10 -9.41 -4.47
C GLY A 329 1.18 -9.76 -5.21
N CYS A 330 1.47 -9.08 -6.32
CA CYS A 330 2.69 -9.29 -7.09
C CYS A 330 3.92 -8.72 -6.37
N SER A 331 5.07 -9.40 -6.53
CA SER A 331 6.38 -8.83 -6.21
C SER A 331 6.90 -8.08 -7.43
N VAL A 332 7.09 -6.77 -7.28
CA VAL A 332 7.38 -5.86 -8.40
C VAL A 332 8.72 -5.16 -8.20
N ASP A 333 9.60 -5.32 -9.18
CA ASP A 333 10.90 -4.65 -9.26
C ASP A 333 10.98 -3.79 -10.54
N VAL A 334 11.93 -2.85 -10.57
CA VAL A 334 12.30 -2.11 -11.79
C VAL A 334 13.40 -2.86 -12.52
N GLY A 335 13.16 -3.22 -13.77
CA GLY A 335 14.13 -3.99 -14.57
C GLY A 335 15.24 -3.14 -15.16
N MET A 336 16.45 -3.71 -15.22
CA MET A 336 17.56 -3.14 -15.97
C MET A 336 18.16 -4.18 -16.91
N VAL A 337 18.37 -3.79 -18.16
CA VAL A 337 19.11 -4.55 -19.17
C VAL A 337 20.22 -3.71 -19.79
N LEU A 338 21.34 -4.34 -20.16
CA LEU A 338 22.44 -3.67 -20.83
C LEU A 338 22.30 -3.79 -22.34
N ASP A 339 22.22 -2.66 -23.02
CA ASP A 339 22.39 -2.54 -24.47
C ASP A 339 23.88 -2.37 -24.78
N ARG A 340 24.43 -3.29 -25.56
CA ARG A 340 25.89 -3.32 -25.92
C ARG A 340 26.12 -2.93 -27.38
N ARG A 341 25.35 -2.00 -27.91
CA ARG A 341 25.55 -1.52 -29.27
C ARG A 341 26.70 -0.50 -29.33
N ASN A 342 27.46 -0.53 -30.40
CA ASN A 342 28.51 0.46 -30.72
C ASN A 342 29.63 0.63 -29.67
N LYS A 343 30.04 -0.44 -28.96
CA LYS A 343 31.05 -0.42 -27.88
C LYS A 343 30.65 0.38 -26.62
N GLU A 344 29.50 1.00 -26.61
CA GLU A 344 28.95 1.68 -25.41
C GLU A 344 28.03 0.74 -24.66
N LYS A 345 28.05 0.85 -23.32
CA LYS A 345 27.16 0.14 -22.44
C LYS A 345 26.04 1.10 -22.02
N ILE A 346 24.90 1.01 -22.67
CA ILE A 346 23.73 1.81 -22.33
C ILE A 346 22.82 0.96 -21.43
N GLN A 347 22.46 1.48 -20.26
CA GLN A 347 21.47 0.86 -19.40
C GLN A 347 20.07 1.24 -19.89
N ARG A 348 19.23 0.24 -20.13
CA ARG A 348 17.83 0.42 -20.47
C ARG A 348 16.94 -0.11 -19.36
N GLU A 349 15.88 0.61 -19.10
CA GLU A 349 14.91 0.28 -18.08
C GLU A 349 13.76 -0.55 -18.64
N ILE A 350 13.22 -1.43 -17.79
CA ILE A 350 11.90 -2.04 -17.93
C ILE A 350 11.13 -1.60 -16.69
N ASP A 351 9.98 -0.95 -16.88
CA ASP A 351 9.26 -0.31 -15.79
C ASP A 351 8.94 -1.30 -14.68
N PHE A 352 8.47 -2.51 -15.02
CA PHE A 352 8.16 -3.52 -14.02
C PHE A 352 8.64 -4.91 -14.41
N VAL A 353 9.29 -5.56 -13.48
CA VAL A 353 9.58 -7.00 -13.48
C VAL A 353 8.75 -7.63 -12.39
N VAL A 354 7.76 -8.40 -12.77
CA VAL A 354 6.90 -9.13 -11.84
C VAL A 354 7.42 -10.54 -11.71
N ASN A 355 7.78 -10.93 -10.49
CA ASN A 355 8.26 -12.28 -10.18
C ASN A 355 7.22 -13.02 -9.32
N ASP A 356 6.88 -14.25 -9.70
CA ASP A 356 6.01 -15.15 -8.95
C ASP A 356 6.51 -16.59 -9.09
N GLY A 357 7.42 -16.97 -8.20
CA GLY A 357 8.06 -18.28 -8.24
C GLY A 357 8.89 -18.51 -9.50
N ASP A 358 8.44 -19.44 -10.35
CA ASP A 358 9.04 -19.76 -11.64
C ASP A 358 8.54 -18.90 -12.80
N ARG A 359 7.51 -18.07 -12.54
CA ARG A 359 6.90 -17.17 -13.52
C ARG A 359 7.48 -15.79 -13.41
N ARG A 360 7.75 -15.20 -14.55
CA ARG A 360 8.20 -13.81 -14.66
C ARG A 360 7.46 -13.13 -15.79
N ILE A 361 7.14 -11.84 -15.56
CA ILE A 361 6.53 -11.00 -16.58
C ILE A 361 7.30 -9.69 -16.63
N TYR A 362 7.52 -9.19 -17.83
CA TYR A 362 8.05 -7.85 -18.05
C TYR A 362 6.93 -6.96 -18.54
N ILE A 363 6.77 -5.81 -17.89
CA ILE A 363 5.72 -4.86 -18.20
C ILE A 363 6.35 -3.49 -18.47
N GLN A 364 5.98 -2.90 -19.60
CA GLN A 364 6.30 -1.52 -19.95
C GLN A 364 5.02 -0.69 -19.93
N SER A 365 5.10 0.51 -19.34
CA SER A 365 4.02 1.48 -19.29
C SER A 365 4.23 2.52 -20.39
N ALA A 366 3.32 2.62 -21.35
CA ALA A 366 3.44 3.55 -22.45
C ALA A 366 2.13 4.35 -22.62
N TYR A 367 2.14 5.60 -22.18
CA TYR A 367 0.96 6.46 -22.28
C TYR A 367 0.55 6.69 -23.74
N GLN A 368 1.53 6.92 -24.63
CA GLN A 368 1.32 7.15 -26.07
C GLN A 368 2.51 6.68 -26.88
N MET A 369 2.24 5.82 -27.89
CA MET A 369 3.22 5.29 -28.83
C MET A 369 2.75 5.53 -30.27
N ASP A 370 2.63 6.81 -30.64
CA ASP A 370 2.06 7.29 -31.91
C ASP A 370 3.03 7.26 -33.08
N THR A 371 4.29 6.91 -32.85
CA THR A 371 5.33 6.83 -33.90
C THR A 371 6.14 5.55 -33.74
N GLU A 372 6.62 4.99 -34.86
CA GLU A 372 7.52 3.82 -34.90
C GLU A 372 8.79 4.04 -34.06
N GLN A 373 9.29 5.28 -34.01
CA GLN A 373 10.46 5.62 -33.19
C GLN A 373 10.18 5.46 -31.70
N LYS A 374 9.00 5.94 -31.21
CA LYS A 374 8.58 5.75 -29.83
C LYS A 374 8.34 4.27 -29.53
N GLU A 375 7.67 3.56 -30.42
CA GLU A 375 7.42 2.13 -30.26
C GLU A 375 8.73 1.34 -30.11
N ASN A 376 9.70 1.61 -30.99
CA ASN A 376 11.01 0.99 -30.89
C ASN A 376 11.78 1.40 -29.63
N ALA A 377 11.62 2.63 -29.15
CA ALA A 377 12.28 3.08 -27.93
C ALA A 377 11.72 2.36 -26.69
N GLU A 378 10.40 2.28 -26.56
CA GLU A 378 9.69 1.65 -25.44
C GLU A 378 9.88 0.11 -25.41
N THR A 379 9.86 -0.54 -26.59
CA THR A 379 9.98 -2.01 -26.67
C THR A 379 11.41 -2.51 -26.70
N GLN A 380 12.40 -1.63 -26.92
CA GLN A 380 13.82 -2.01 -27.04
C GLN A 380 14.34 -2.73 -25.79
N SER A 381 13.96 -2.29 -24.59
CA SER A 381 14.36 -2.93 -23.33
C SER A 381 13.83 -4.36 -23.23
N LEU A 382 12.59 -4.59 -23.67
CA LEU A 382 11.94 -5.90 -23.69
C LEU A 382 12.62 -6.87 -24.67
N LYS A 383 13.06 -6.39 -25.85
CA LYS A 383 13.81 -7.18 -26.84
C LYS A 383 15.16 -7.65 -26.30
N LEU A 384 15.74 -6.89 -25.40
CA LEU A 384 17.08 -7.16 -24.85
C LEU A 384 17.10 -8.12 -23.66
N THR A 385 15.97 -8.54 -23.11
CA THR A 385 15.94 -9.52 -22.01
C THR A 385 16.60 -10.84 -22.39
N GLY A 386 16.37 -11.30 -23.61
CA GLY A 386 16.96 -12.51 -24.18
C GLY A 386 16.37 -13.79 -23.62
N ASP A 387 15.18 -13.73 -23.07
CA ASP A 387 14.40 -14.87 -22.55
C ASP A 387 12.98 -14.90 -23.16
N PHE A 388 12.23 -15.96 -22.84
CA PHE A 388 10.89 -16.22 -23.38
C PHE A 388 9.77 -15.86 -22.39
N PHE A 389 10.08 -15.18 -21.31
CA PHE A 389 9.04 -14.73 -20.38
C PHE A 389 8.09 -13.74 -21.06
N ARG A 390 6.84 -13.74 -20.59
CA ARG A 390 5.79 -12.87 -21.13
C ARG A 390 6.18 -11.40 -21.05
N LYS A 391 5.92 -10.67 -22.13
CA LYS A 391 6.19 -9.24 -22.28
C LYS A 391 4.89 -8.54 -22.59
N ILE A 392 4.55 -7.55 -21.78
CA ILE A 392 3.31 -6.79 -21.85
C ILE A 392 3.66 -5.32 -22.00
N VAL A 393 3.02 -4.64 -22.93
CA VAL A 393 3.06 -3.19 -23.07
C VAL A 393 1.66 -2.66 -22.71
N ILE A 394 1.52 -2.00 -21.56
CA ILE A 394 0.26 -1.41 -21.15
C ILE A 394 0.16 -0.02 -21.76
N ARG A 395 -0.93 0.23 -22.49
CA ARG A 395 -1.11 1.44 -23.31
C ARG A 395 -2.43 2.15 -23.03
N MET A 396 -2.42 3.47 -23.21
CA MET A 396 -3.61 4.32 -23.11
C MET A 396 -4.23 4.61 -24.50
N ASP A 397 -3.42 4.55 -25.56
CA ASP A 397 -3.73 5.06 -26.90
C ASP A 397 -4.23 4.01 -27.90
N ILE A 398 -4.48 2.76 -27.48
CA ILE A 398 -4.95 1.68 -28.36
C ILE A 398 -6.45 1.39 -28.19
N PRO A 399 -7.17 1.05 -29.28
CA PRO A 399 -8.60 0.76 -29.24
C PRO A 399 -8.91 -0.67 -28.74
N HIS A 400 -7.98 -1.62 -28.90
CA HIS A 400 -8.15 -3.02 -28.50
C HIS A 400 -6.78 -3.66 -28.22
N ASN A 401 -6.81 -4.76 -27.48
CA ASN A 401 -5.62 -5.55 -27.15
C ASN A 401 -5.16 -6.35 -28.39
N PHE A 402 -3.83 -6.48 -28.58
CA PHE A 402 -3.26 -7.24 -29.70
C PHE A 402 -1.84 -7.74 -29.38
N PHE A 403 -1.32 -8.66 -30.19
CA PHE A 403 0.08 -9.05 -30.20
C PHE A 403 0.79 -8.38 -31.37
N ASP A 404 1.97 -7.81 -31.13
CA ASP A 404 2.81 -7.27 -32.19
C ASP A 404 3.63 -8.35 -32.90
N ALA A 405 4.44 -7.94 -33.90
CA ALA A 405 5.29 -8.86 -34.68
C ALA A 405 6.42 -9.50 -33.86
N ASP A 406 6.82 -8.91 -32.74
CA ASP A 406 7.82 -9.43 -31.81
C ASP A 406 7.19 -10.36 -30.74
N GLY A 407 5.87 -10.55 -30.78
CA GLY A 407 5.11 -11.37 -29.83
C GLY A 407 4.83 -10.70 -28.49
N PHE A 408 4.97 -9.37 -28.40
CA PHE A 408 4.63 -8.64 -27.20
C PHE A 408 3.12 -8.38 -27.15
N PHE A 409 2.53 -8.51 -25.98
CA PHE A 409 1.11 -8.28 -25.77
C PHE A 409 0.85 -6.81 -25.44
N HIS A 410 0.20 -6.10 -26.33
CA HIS A 410 -0.25 -4.73 -26.13
C HIS A 410 -1.63 -4.75 -25.48
N CYS A 411 -1.72 -4.19 -24.28
CA CYS A 411 -2.90 -4.23 -23.44
C CYS A 411 -3.40 -2.80 -23.14
N ARG A 412 -4.70 -2.57 -23.27
CA ARG A 412 -5.32 -1.31 -22.83
C ARG A 412 -5.21 -1.16 -21.32
N LEU A 413 -4.84 0.04 -20.86
CA LEU A 413 -4.78 0.33 -19.42
C LEU A 413 -6.08 -0.04 -18.70
N ILE A 414 -7.22 0.32 -19.30
CA ILE A 414 -8.53 0.10 -18.69
C ILE A 414 -8.85 -1.38 -18.52
N ASP A 415 -8.51 -2.22 -19.50
CA ASP A 415 -8.75 -3.66 -19.45
C ASP A 415 -7.82 -4.33 -18.43
N PHE A 416 -6.57 -3.83 -18.33
CA PHE A 416 -5.64 -4.24 -17.28
C PHE A 416 -6.20 -3.91 -15.89
N LEU A 417 -6.64 -2.67 -15.65
CA LEU A 417 -7.10 -2.21 -14.35
C LEU A 417 -8.45 -2.84 -13.93
N LEU A 418 -9.30 -3.20 -14.90
CA LEU A 418 -10.55 -3.93 -14.65
C LEU A 418 -10.34 -5.45 -14.48
N GLN A 419 -9.10 -5.93 -14.57
CA GLN A 419 -8.74 -7.33 -14.48
C GLN A 419 -9.40 -8.19 -15.58
N GLU A 420 -9.70 -7.58 -16.73
CA GLU A 420 -10.23 -8.27 -17.90
C GLU A 420 -9.12 -9.03 -18.67
N VAL A 421 -7.86 -8.89 -18.23
CA VAL A 421 -6.68 -9.55 -18.80
C VAL A 421 -5.92 -10.30 -17.71
N GLU A 422 -5.66 -11.58 -17.96
CA GLU A 422 -4.82 -12.41 -17.10
C GLU A 422 -3.33 -12.04 -17.27
N LEU A 423 -2.60 -11.96 -16.16
CA LEU A 423 -1.16 -11.68 -16.19
C LEU A 423 -0.34 -12.91 -16.59
N TYR A 424 -0.77 -14.10 -16.20
CA TYR A 424 -0.04 -15.35 -16.39
C TYR A 424 -0.67 -16.28 -17.43
#